data_a11e5c165aed7d859465a2a6c5cf1957
#
_entry.id   a11e5c165aed7d859465a2a6c5cf1957
#
_cell.length_a   1.000
_cell.length_b   1.000
_cell.length_c   1.000
_cell.angle_alpha   90.00
_cell.angle_beta   90.00
_cell.angle_gamma   90.00
#
_symmetry.space_group_name_H-M   'P 1'
#
loop_
_entity.id
_entity.type
_entity.pdbx_description
1 polymer ?
#
loop_
_entity_poly.entity_id
_entity_poly.type
_entity_poly.pdbx_seq_one_letter_code
_entity_poly.pdbx_strand_id
1 'polypeptide(L)'
;MKKITLLLLSLLMLINAGATEYEYVPLVREGVVWEYVGTLQEHDAYECLMEGFPWHTLYRLEFNGTTTIDGLQYHNVYRTDYDEHGNAQEPYLVTYVREENKVVTAFMYNEYDCYENYWWSIPKTLYDFNKAMFLPDWSCDGSEPDYLCNPIDYMNPLSVSSIELEVGGTTRKGYYIDHGSEYYSFKTIEGIGVDCNFGDLLVPYRNYYTGTNPMAGLAAVYENGELVYKGCKYNRAQSLKKDVDGDGCVTAADVTAIYNYLLNNTEDDYNEIYDVNGDIQVTSADITAIYNVMLGEQ
;
A
#
# COMPACT_ATOMS: atom_id res chain seq x y z
N MET A 1 -11.07 -46.33 39.19
CA MET A 1 -9.85 -46.02 38.38
C MET A 1 -10.15 -45.67 36.94
N LYS A 2 -10.98 -46.41 36.19
CA LYS A 2 -11.28 -46.10 34.77
C LYS A 2 -11.92 -44.71 34.49
N LYS A 3 -12.71 -44.15 35.41
CA LYS A 3 -13.33 -42.81 35.26
C LYS A 3 -12.38 -41.67 35.44
N ILE A 4 -11.35 -41.80 36.26
CA ILE A 4 -10.32 -40.74 36.50
C ILE A 4 -9.37 -40.66 35.30
N THR A 5 -9.05 -41.79 34.67
CA THR A 5 -8.20 -41.84 33.48
C THR A 5 -8.88 -41.18 32.28
N LEU A 6 -10.19 -41.30 32.12
CA LEU A 6 -10.93 -40.67 31.05
C LEU A 6 -11.01 -39.12 31.21
N LEU A 7 -11.13 -38.66 32.48
CA LEU A 7 -11.16 -37.21 32.78
C LEU A 7 -9.79 -36.56 32.55
N LEU A 8 -8.71 -37.26 32.89
CA LEU A 8 -7.33 -36.78 32.61
C LEU A 8 -7.04 -36.76 31.10
N LEU A 9 -7.51 -37.74 30.32
CA LEU A 9 -7.35 -37.72 28.87
C LEU A 9 -8.15 -36.57 28.20
N SER A 10 -9.37 -36.32 28.69
CA SER A 10 -10.18 -35.20 28.17
C SER A 10 -9.59 -33.83 28.55
N LEU A 11 -8.97 -33.70 29.74
CA LEU A 11 -8.28 -32.50 30.16
C LEU A 11 -6.96 -32.27 29.37
N LEU A 12 -6.23 -33.34 29.03
CA LEU A 12 -5.06 -33.25 28.15
C LEU A 12 -5.44 -32.91 26.70
N MET A 13 -6.61 -33.34 26.21
CA MET A 13 -7.09 -32.92 24.89
C MET A 13 -7.59 -31.46 24.87
N LEU A 14 -8.09 -30.94 25.99
CA LEU A 14 -8.47 -29.53 26.13
C LEU A 14 -7.26 -28.60 26.26
N ILE A 15 -6.13 -29.08 26.78
CA ILE A 15 -4.88 -28.30 26.86
C ILE A 15 -4.18 -28.25 25.49
N ASN A 16 -4.41 -29.22 24.61
CA ASN A 16 -3.98 -29.21 23.22
C ASN A 16 -4.99 -28.56 22.25
N ALA A 17 -6.09 -27.98 22.72
CA ALA A 17 -6.92 -27.07 21.94
C ALA A 17 -6.17 -25.73 21.82
N GLY A 18 -5.12 -25.77 21.12
CA GLY A 18 -4.32 -24.91 20.34
C GLY A 18 -4.38 -23.42 20.72
N ALA A 19 -3.42 -22.93 21.45
CA ALA A 19 -2.78 -21.73 20.98
C ALA A 19 -2.19 -22.09 19.61
N THR A 20 -2.81 -21.70 18.52
CA THR A 20 -2.15 -21.73 17.20
C THR A 20 -0.87 -20.97 17.37
N GLU A 21 0.27 -21.68 17.26
CA GLU A 21 1.58 -21.08 17.39
C GLU A 21 1.64 -19.98 16.32
N TYR A 22 1.85 -18.75 16.76
CA TYR A 22 1.94 -17.63 15.84
C TYR A 22 3.08 -17.88 14.85
N GLU A 23 2.75 -17.90 13.57
CA GLU A 23 3.71 -18.07 12.48
C GLU A 23 3.90 -16.73 11.78
N TYR A 24 5.14 -16.30 11.67
CA TYR A 24 5.51 -15.10 10.90
C TYR A 24 5.17 -15.27 9.44
N VAL A 25 4.56 -14.26 8.85
CA VAL A 25 4.26 -14.25 7.42
C VAL A 25 5.22 -13.34 6.69
N PRO A 26 6.08 -13.89 5.82
CA PRO A 26 7.02 -13.09 5.04
C PRO A 26 6.33 -12.06 4.15
N LEU A 27 6.98 -10.92 3.95
CA LEU A 27 6.55 -9.92 2.98
C LEU A 27 6.86 -10.40 1.55
N VAL A 28 8.07 -10.97 1.37
CA VAL A 28 8.56 -11.37 0.05
C VAL A 28 8.09 -12.79 -0.26
N ARG A 29 7.01 -12.89 -1.03
CA ARG A 29 6.42 -14.17 -1.47
C ARG A 29 5.69 -14.03 -2.81
N GLU A 30 5.75 -15.06 -3.63
CA GLU A 30 5.02 -15.12 -4.91
C GLU A 30 3.51 -15.29 -4.70
N GLY A 31 2.73 -14.90 -5.70
CA GLY A 31 1.26 -15.00 -5.66
C GLY A 31 0.59 -13.90 -4.84
N VAL A 32 1.35 -12.90 -4.38
CA VAL A 32 0.82 -11.72 -3.72
C VAL A 32 0.96 -10.51 -4.61
N VAL A 33 -0.12 -9.73 -4.70
CA VAL A 33 -0.20 -8.50 -5.48
C VAL A 33 -0.61 -7.37 -4.54
N TRP A 34 0.17 -6.30 -4.52
CA TRP A 34 -0.13 -5.05 -3.84
C TRP A 34 -0.64 -4.04 -4.85
N GLU A 35 -1.83 -3.51 -4.60
CA GLU A 35 -2.44 -2.46 -5.41
C GLU A 35 -2.33 -1.13 -4.70
N TYR A 36 -1.90 -0.10 -5.40
CA TYR A 36 -1.67 1.25 -4.90
C TYR A 36 -2.42 2.28 -5.73
N VAL A 37 -2.82 3.35 -5.06
CA VAL A 37 -3.24 4.58 -5.70
C VAL A 37 -2.16 5.62 -5.48
N GLY A 38 -1.76 6.30 -6.55
CA GLY A 38 -0.72 7.32 -6.54
C GLY A 38 -1.19 8.67 -7.06
N THR A 39 -0.37 9.69 -6.85
CA THR A 39 -0.53 11.01 -7.48
C THR A 39 0.29 11.08 -8.77
N LEU A 40 -0.08 11.97 -9.68
CA LEU A 40 0.72 12.26 -10.86
C LEU A 40 2.01 12.98 -10.46
N GLN A 41 3.09 12.70 -11.20
CA GLN A 41 4.44 13.20 -10.95
C GLN A 41 4.61 14.71 -11.20
N GLU A 42 3.64 15.36 -11.85
CA GLU A 42 3.76 16.74 -12.33
C GLU A 42 3.31 17.81 -11.34
N HIS A 43 2.73 17.42 -10.20
CA HIS A 43 2.29 18.38 -9.20
C HIS A 43 3.28 18.45 -8.03
N ASP A 44 3.69 19.68 -7.69
CA ASP A 44 4.40 19.96 -6.46
C ASP A 44 3.55 19.43 -5.27
N ALA A 45 4.18 18.66 -4.37
CA ALA A 45 3.48 18.12 -3.21
C ALA A 45 2.83 19.22 -2.36
N TYR A 46 3.33 20.44 -2.41
CA TYR A 46 2.74 21.60 -1.75
C TYR A 46 1.45 22.07 -2.44
N GLU A 47 1.39 22.08 -3.78
CA GLU A 47 0.16 22.39 -4.53
C GLU A 47 -0.90 21.33 -4.28
N CYS A 48 -0.51 20.05 -4.30
CA CYS A 48 -1.40 18.93 -3.98
C CYS A 48 -2.04 19.04 -2.58
N LEU A 49 -1.34 19.56 -1.57
CA LEU A 49 -1.90 19.77 -0.21
C LEU A 49 -2.92 20.89 -0.14
N MET A 50 -2.73 21.93 -0.92
CA MET A 50 -3.57 23.13 -0.84
C MET A 50 -4.83 23.02 -1.70
N GLU A 51 -4.83 22.17 -2.73
CA GLU A 51 -5.92 22.02 -3.70
C GLU A 51 -6.72 20.72 -3.56
N GLY A 52 -6.37 19.86 -2.58
CA GLY A 52 -6.90 18.50 -2.51
C GLY A 52 -6.18 17.57 -3.49
N PHE A 53 -5.62 16.48 -2.97
CA PHE A 53 -4.77 15.56 -3.73
C PHE A 53 -5.51 14.88 -4.87
N PRO A 54 -5.12 15.06 -6.12
CA PRO A 54 -5.60 14.23 -7.18
C PRO A 54 -4.91 12.85 -7.12
N TRP A 55 -5.53 11.90 -6.45
CA TRP A 55 -5.13 10.49 -6.47
C TRP A 55 -5.67 9.85 -7.75
N HIS A 56 -4.85 9.82 -8.82
CA HIS A 56 -5.32 9.47 -10.16
C HIS A 56 -4.71 8.21 -10.73
N THR A 57 -3.53 7.81 -10.26
CA THR A 57 -2.84 6.68 -10.84
C THR A 57 -3.11 5.41 -10.05
N LEU A 58 -3.42 4.33 -10.76
CA LEU A 58 -3.53 3.00 -10.20
C LEU A 58 -2.37 2.16 -10.70
N TYR A 59 -1.70 1.45 -9.80
CA TYR A 59 -0.65 0.50 -10.17
C TYR A 59 -0.59 -0.69 -9.23
N ARG A 60 0.06 -1.75 -9.68
CA ARG A 60 0.30 -2.98 -8.90
C ARG A 60 1.77 -3.31 -8.82
N LEU A 61 2.16 -3.87 -7.69
CA LEU A 61 3.47 -4.48 -7.48
C LEU A 61 3.28 -5.97 -7.19
N GLU A 62 4.13 -6.81 -7.78
CA GLU A 62 4.13 -8.25 -7.54
C GLU A 62 5.54 -8.83 -7.54
N PHE A 63 5.75 -9.91 -6.82
CA PHE A 63 6.97 -10.71 -6.91
C PHE A 63 6.78 -11.81 -7.96
N ASN A 64 7.69 -11.86 -8.95
CA ASN A 64 7.61 -12.86 -10.02
C ASN A 64 9.00 -13.29 -10.44
N GLY A 65 9.35 -14.52 -10.08
CA GLY A 65 10.66 -15.11 -10.38
C GLY A 65 11.80 -14.54 -9.54
N THR A 66 12.99 -15.06 -9.77
CA THR A 66 14.17 -14.72 -8.98
C THR A 66 15.40 -14.47 -9.83
N THR A 67 16.33 -13.65 -9.32
CA THR A 67 17.63 -13.35 -9.90
C THR A 67 18.72 -13.55 -8.86
N THR A 68 19.87 -14.12 -9.27
CA THR A 68 21.03 -14.26 -8.40
C THR A 68 21.98 -13.08 -8.61
N ILE A 69 22.27 -12.35 -7.54
CA ILE A 69 23.19 -11.20 -7.52
C ILE A 69 24.22 -11.46 -6.42
N ASP A 70 25.50 -11.47 -6.78
CA ASP A 70 26.62 -11.73 -5.87
C ASP A 70 26.48 -13.04 -5.07
N GLY A 71 25.89 -14.07 -5.68
CA GLY A 71 25.68 -15.39 -5.07
C GLY A 71 24.46 -15.45 -4.13
N LEU A 72 23.69 -14.39 -3.97
CA LEU A 72 22.48 -14.32 -3.18
C LEU A 72 21.26 -14.30 -4.10
N GLN A 73 20.18 -14.97 -3.69
CA GLN A 73 18.92 -15.02 -4.45
C GLN A 73 18.01 -13.86 -4.01
N TYR A 74 17.49 -13.12 -5.00
CA TYR A 74 16.54 -12.04 -4.85
C TYR A 74 15.28 -12.34 -5.67
N HIS A 75 14.12 -11.93 -5.18
CA HIS A 75 12.88 -11.92 -5.95
C HIS A 75 12.82 -10.67 -6.82
N ASN A 76 12.38 -10.85 -8.05
CA ASN A 76 12.13 -9.75 -8.98
C ASN A 76 10.80 -9.09 -8.61
N VAL A 77 10.78 -7.75 -8.56
CA VAL A 77 9.56 -6.97 -8.37
C VAL A 77 9.15 -6.36 -9.69
N TYR A 78 7.94 -6.67 -10.12
CA TYR A 78 7.34 -6.09 -11.31
C TYR A 78 6.28 -5.07 -10.91
N ARG A 79 6.19 -4.01 -11.70
CA ARG A 79 5.14 -3.01 -11.61
C ARG A 79 4.29 -3.05 -12.87
N THR A 80 2.97 -3.00 -12.68
CA THR A 80 1.96 -2.86 -13.73
C THR A 80 1.22 -1.56 -13.49
N ASP A 81 1.32 -0.60 -14.37
CA ASP A 81 0.54 0.63 -14.35
C ASP A 81 -0.78 0.44 -15.10
N TYR A 82 -1.77 1.23 -14.75
CA TYR A 82 -3.07 1.26 -15.42
C TYR A 82 -3.26 2.63 -16.08
N ASP A 83 -3.78 2.62 -17.30
CA ASP A 83 -4.13 3.85 -18.01
C ASP A 83 -5.41 4.50 -17.42
N GLU A 84 -5.79 5.66 -17.94
CA GLU A 84 -6.99 6.41 -17.54
C GLU A 84 -8.31 5.67 -17.78
N HIS A 85 -8.27 4.61 -18.59
CA HIS A 85 -9.41 3.73 -18.89
C HIS A 85 -9.43 2.48 -18.00
N GLY A 86 -8.43 2.30 -17.12
CA GLY A 86 -8.29 1.15 -16.24
C GLY A 86 -7.68 -0.08 -16.92
N ASN A 87 -7.09 0.04 -18.13
CA ASN A 87 -6.42 -1.06 -18.78
C ASN A 87 -5.00 -1.23 -18.23
N ALA A 88 -4.66 -2.47 -17.88
CA ALA A 88 -3.31 -2.81 -17.44
C ALA A 88 -2.31 -2.67 -18.59
N GLN A 89 -1.19 -2.01 -18.33
CA GLN A 89 -0.05 -1.92 -19.23
C GLN A 89 0.88 -3.13 -19.07
N GLU A 90 1.86 -3.29 -19.96
CA GLU A 90 2.84 -4.36 -19.84
C GLU A 90 3.67 -4.21 -18.56
N PRO A 91 3.77 -5.27 -17.74
CA PRO A 91 4.59 -5.23 -16.52
C PRO A 91 6.06 -4.97 -16.81
N TYR A 92 6.71 -4.16 -16.01
CA TYR A 92 8.16 -3.93 -16.10
C TYR A 92 8.86 -4.18 -14.77
N LEU A 93 10.13 -4.62 -14.86
CA LEU A 93 10.96 -4.90 -13.70
C LEU A 93 11.36 -3.58 -13.02
N VAL A 94 11.06 -3.46 -11.74
CA VAL A 94 11.37 -2.25 -10.96
C VAL A 94 12.63 -2.45 -10.11
N THR A 95 12.74 -3.60 -9.41
CA THR A 95 13.87 -3.85 -8.52
C THR A 95 13.95 -5.34 -8.13
N TYR A 96 14.93 -5.64 -7.28
CA TYR A 96 15.19 -6.95 -6.70
C TYR A 96 15.11 -6.87 -5.19
N VAL A 97 14.35 -7.76 -4.57
CA VAL A 97 14.08 -7.76 -3.13
C VAL A 97 14.41 -9.12 -2.52
N ARG A 98 14.99 -9.13 -1.34
CA ARG A 98 15.30 -10.33 -0.56
C ARG A 98 14.83 -10.13 0.87
N GLU A 99 14.25 -11.17 1.43
CA GLU A 99 13.91 -11.23 2.85
C GLU A 99 14.68 -12.34 3.53
N GLU A 100 15.33 -12.00 4.63
CA GLU A 100 16.03 -12.95 5.49
C GLU A 100 15.92 -12.52 6.96
N ASN A 101 15.57 -13.46 7.84
CA ASN A 101 15.41 -13.21 9.27
C ASN A 101 14.47 -12.02 9.58
N LYS A 102 13.37 -11.89 8.85
CA LYS A 102 12.38 -10.80 8.94
C LYS A 102 12.92 -9.42 8.55
N VAL A 103 14.05 -9.35 7.89
CA VAL A 103 14.63 -8.13 7.34
C VAL A 103 14.49 -8.18 5.82
N VAL A 104 13.85 -7.17 5.26
CA VAL A 104 13.63 -7.01 3.83
C VAL A 104 14.62 -6.00 3.28
N THR A 105 15.38 -6.40 2.27
CA THR A 105 16.36 -5.55 1.58
C THR A 105 16.05 -5.47 0.09
N ALA A 106 16.27 -4.32 -0.53
CA ALA A 106 16.09 -4.13 -1.96
C ALA A 106 17.25 -3.37 -2.59
N PHE A 107 17.48 -3.61 -3.88
CA PHE A 107 18.25 -2.71 -4.72
C PHE A 107 17.32 -1.58 -5.14
N MET A 108 17.56 -0.36 -4.64
CA MET A 108 16.73 0.78 -4.98
C MET A 108 17.10 1.31 -6.37
N TYR A 109 16.08 1.49 -7.21
CA TYR A 109 16.20 2.29 -8.40
C TYR A 109 15.80 3.72 -8.05
N ASN A 110 16.74 4.64 -8.15
CA ASN A 110 16.45 6.05 -7.91
C ASN A 110 15.89 6.66 -9.20
N GLU A 111 14.60 6.43 -9.45
CA GLU A 111 13.90 7.02 -10.60
C GLU A 111 13.68 8.54 -10.42
N TYR A 112 13.94 9.04 -9.21
CA TYR A 112 13.58 10.40 -8.78
C TYR A 112 14.76 11.35 -8.60
N ASP A 113 15.98 10.88 -8.82
CA ASP A 113 17.10 11.78 -8.87
C ASP A 113 17.19 12.37 -10.29
N CYS A 114 16.61 13.58 -10.47
CA CYS A 114 16.59 14.30 -11.74
C CYS A 114 18.00 14.66 -12.26
N TYR A 115 19.04 14.30 -11.52
CA TYR A 115 20.41 14.61 -11.87
C TYR A 115 21.27 13.43 -12.31
N GLU A 116 21.04 12.20 -11.86
CA GLU A 116 21.78 11.03 -12.39
C GLU A 116 21.05 9.71 -12.08
N ASN A 117 20.99 8.79 -13.06
CA ASN A 117 20.49 7.43 -12.93
C ASN A 117 21.43 6.55 -12.08
N TYR A 118 21.49 6.74 -10.79
CA TYR A 118 22.27 5.88 -9.91
C TYR A 118 21.44 4.68 -9.46
N TRP A 119 21.78 3.51 -9.98
CA TRP A 119 21.45 2.26 -9.33
C TRP A 119 22.19 2.19 -8.01
N TRP A 120 21.50 2.02 -6.90
CA TRP A 120 22.15 1.65 -5.67
C TRP A 120 22.85 0.31 -5.89
N SER A 121 24.16 0.31 -5.97
CA SER A 121 24.99 -0.91 -6.13
C SER A 121 24.96 -1.78 -4.86
N ILE A 122 24.36 -1.28 -3.78
CA ILE A 122 24.27 -1.94 -2.47
C ILE A 122 22.80 -2.00 -2.06
N PRO A 123 22.27 -3.18 -1.71
CA PRO A 123 20.88 -3.28 -1.25
C PRO A 123 20.68 -2.53 0.06
N LYS A 124 19.57 -1.80 0.17
CA LYS A 124 19.13 -1.07 1.37
C LYS A 124 18.05 -1.85 2.10
N THR A 125 18.00 -1.71 3.42
CA THR A 125 16.92 -2.30 4.22
C THR A 125 15.65 -1.49 4.04
N LEU A 126 14.56 -2.14 3.60
CA LEU A 126 13.23 -1.54 3.48
C LEU A 126 12.40 -1.75 4.74
N TYR A 127 12.46 -2.95 5.33
CA TYR A 127 11.71 -3.33 6.52
C TYR A 127 12.59 -4.15 7.46
N ASP A 128 12.38 -3.97 8.77
CA ASP A 128 12.91 -4.85 9.80
C ASP A 128 11.78 -5.18 10.78
N PHE A 129 11.06 -6.28 10.52
CA PHE A 129 9.95 -6.73 11.36
C PHE A 129 10.35 -7.26 12.73
N ASN A 130 11.65 -7.27 13.06
CA ASN A 130 12.13 -7.53 14.42
C ASN A 130 12.04 -6.29 15.32
N LYS A 131 11.80 -5.10 14.74
CA LYS A 131 11.74 -3.82 15.42
C LYS A 131 10.32 -3.28 15.43
N ALA A 132 9.93 -2.68 16.54
CA ALA A 132 8.62 -2.02 16.70
C ALA A 132 8.42 -0.84 15.74
N MET A 133 9.50 -0.18 15.36
CA MET A 133 9.52 0.87 14.35
C MET A 133 10.83 0.71 13.59
N PHE A 134 10.71 0.46 12.30
CA PHE A 134 11.82 0.54 11.38
C PHE A 134 11.52 1.66 10.39
N LEU A 135 12.32 2.72 10.45
CA LEU A 135 12.40 3.69 9.37
C LEU A 135 13.70 3.38 8.62
N PRO A 136 13.64 3.20 7.30
CA PRO A 136 14.83 2.97 6.51
C PRO A 136 15.87 4.05 6.80
N ASP A 137 17.08 3.63 7.13
CA ASP A 137 18.19 4.57 7.23
C ASP A 137 18.62 4.94 5.80
N TRP A 138 18.08 6.02 5.31
CA TRP A 138 18.43 6.62 4.03
C TRP A 138 19.67 7.53 4.18
N SER A 139 20.54 7.23 5.14
CA SER A 139 21.75 8.02 5.31
C SER A 139 22.49 8.09 3.98
N CYS A 140 22.52 9.27 3.43
CA CYS A 140 23.40 9.61 2.33
C CYS A 140 24.84 9.41 2.78
N ASP A 141 25.74 9.18 1.85
CA ASP A 141 27.18 8.98 2.10
C ASP A 141 27.90 10.23 2.65
N GLY A 142 27.17 11.23 3.14
CA GLY A 142 27.68 12.48 3.68
C GLY A 142 27.92 13.57 2.63
N SER A 143 27.51 13.35 1.39
CA SER A 143 27.63 14.36 0.30
C SER A 143 26.42 15.28 0.20
N GLU A 144 25.28 14.90 0.77
CA GLU A 144 24.03 15.66 0.75
C GLU A 144 23.76 16.38 2.09
N PRO A 145 23.07 17.50 2.10
CA PRO A 145 22.69 18.18 3.33
C PRO A 145 21.82 17.29 4.22
N ASP A 146 22.10 17.25 5.51
CA ASP A 146 21.44 16.40 6.53
C ASP A 146 19.89 16.38 6.46
N TYR A 147 19.25 17.46 5.99
CA TYR A 147 17.80 17.56 5.88
C TYR A 147 17.20 16.74 4.74
N LEU A 148 17.99 16.37 3.73
CA LEU A 148 17.55 15.48 2.65
C LEU A 148 17.72 14.01 3.01
N CYS A 149 18.59 13.72 3.99
CA CYS A 149 19.05 12.37 4.29
C CYS A 149 18.43 11.78 5.56
N ASN A 150 17.79 12.59 6.40
CA ASN A 150 17.27 12.15 7.68
C ASN A 150 15.81 12.59 7.90
N PRO A 151 14.83 11.88 7.32
CA PRO A 151 13.41 12.19 7.57
C PRO A 151 13.02 12.00 9.04
N ILE A 152 13.84 11.31 9.84
CA ILE A 152 13.54 10.92 11.22
C ILE A 152 13.52 12.12 12.17
N ASP A 153 14.34 13.16 11.95
CA ASP A 153 14.45 14.30 12.87
C ASP A 153 13.21 15.20 12.91
N TYR A 154 12.35 15.14 11.89
CA TYR A 154 11.15 15.96 11.81
C TYR A 154 9.86 15.25 12.22
N MET A 155 9.87 13.91 12.36
CA MET A 155 8.70 13.11 12.63
C MET A 155 8.91 12.10 13.75
N ASN A 156 9.23 12.58 14.94
CA ASN A 156 9.11 11.72 16.12
C ASN A 156 7.64 11.33 16.29
N PRO A 157 7.29 10.05 16.20
CA PRO A 157 5.91 9.63 16.44
C PRO A 157 5.51 9.98 17.87
N LEU A 158 4.26 10.38 18.06
CA LEU A 158 3.69 10.59 19.40
C LEU A 158 3.63 9.28 20.16
N SER A 159 3.32 8.19 19.45
CA SER A 159 3.32 6.85 20.05
C SER A 159 3.50 5.75 19.00
N VAL A 160 3.98 4.60 19.47
CA VAL A 160 4.05 3.35 18.69
C VAL A 160 3.37 2.27 19.50
N SER A 161 2.37 1.61 18.92
CA SER A 161 1.63 0.52 19.56
C SER A 161 1.66 -0.73 18.70
N SER A 162 1.81 -1.90 19.35
CA SER A 162 1.66 -3.18 18.65
C SER A 162 0.19 -3.41 18.31
N ILE A 163 -0.07 -3.96 17.13
CA ILE A 163 -1.41 -4.34 16.67
C ILE A 163 -1.40 -5.79 16.21
N GLU A 164 -2.56 -6.44 16.32
CA GLU A 164 -2.83 -7.73 15.70
C GLU A 164 -4.06 -7.58 14.80
N LEU A 165 -3.97 -8.09 13.59
CA LEU A 165 -5.00 -7.95 12.56
C LEU A 165 -5.27 -9.31 11.92
N GLU A 166 -6.55 -9.58 11.66
CA GLU A 166 -6.93 -10.73 10.83
C GLU A 166 -6.80 -10.35 9.34
N VAL A 167 -5.93 -11.07 8.63
CA VAL A 167 -5.66 -10.85 7.21
C VAL A 167 -5.71 -12.20 6.49
N GLY A 168 -6.67 -12.37 5.57
CA GLY A 168 -6.82 -13.62 4.82
C GLY A 168 -7.04 -14.84 5.71
N GLY A 169 -7.71 -14.68 6.87
CA GLY A 169 -7.98 -15.76 7.83
C GLY A 169 -6.77 -16.13 8.71
N THR A 170 -5.72 -15.33 8.72
CA THR A 170 -4.54 -15.51 9.59
C THR A 170 -4.28 -14.26 10.40
N THR A 171 -3.88 -14.44 11.68
CA THR A 171 -3.47 -13.33 12.53
C THR A 171 -2.10 -12.82 12.11
N ARG A 172 -2.00 -11.52 11.80
CA ARG A 172 -0.75 -10.82 11.47
C ARG A 172 -0.40 -9.85 12.60
N LYS A 173 0.87 -9.76 12.91
CA LYS A 173 1.39 -8.74 13.83
C LYS A 173 1.81 -7.50 13.05
N GLY A 174 1.74 -6.37 13.71
CA GLY A 174 2.20 -5.12 13.15
C GLY A 174 2.32 -4.04 14.21
N TYR A 175 2.56 -2.84 13.74
CA TYR A 175 2.66 -1.66 14.57
C TYR A 175 1.83 -0.52 13.97
N TYR A 176 1.14 0.21 14.82
CA TYR A 176 0.55 1.48 14.50
C TYR A 176 1.46 2.60 14.99
N ILE A 177 1.87 3.44 14.07
CA ILE A 177 2.76 4.58 14.29
C ILE A 177 1.89 5.84 14.23
N ASP A 178 1.71 6.50 15.39
CA ASP A 178 0.87 7.67 15.53
C ASP A 178 1.71 8.95 15.48
N HIS A 179 1.40 9.82 14.53
CA HIS A 179 1.99 11.15 14.37
C HIS A 179 1.03 12.29 14.75
N GLY A 180 -0.07 11.99 15.46
CA GLY A 180 -1.04 12.97 15.93
C GLY A 180 -2.06 13.42 14.89
N SER A 181 -2.04 12.83 13.71
CA SER A 181 -3.02 13.02 12.65
C SER A 181 -3.20 11.70 11.91
N GLU A 182 -4.42 11.30 11.62
CA GLU A 182 -4.72 10.11 10.80
C GLU A 182 -4.03 10.17 9.44
N TYR A 183 -3.82 11.38 8.92
CA TYR A 183 -3.18 11.60 7.65
C TYR A 183 -1.70 11.19 7.64
N TYR A 184 -0.97 11.43 8.73
CA TYR A 184 0.46 11.10 8.87
C TYR A 184 0.70 9.78 9.59
N SER A 185 -0.31 9.25 10.27
CA SER A 185 -0.20 7.98 10.98
C SER A 185 -0.28 6.82 9.99
N PHE A 186 0.45 5.75 10.29
CA PHE A 186 0.51 4.59 9.41
C PHE A 186 0.64 3.28 10.17
N LYS A 187 0.46 2.18 9.45
CA LYS A 187 0.67 0.83 9.98
C LYS A 187 1.79 0.15 9.21
N THR A 188 2.58 -0.64 9.92
CA THR A 188 3.45 -1.66 9.32
C THR A 188 2.93 -3.03 9.73
N ILE A 189 2.69 -3.92 8.78
CA ILE A 189 2.01 -5.19 9.01
C ILE A 189 2.81 -6.31 8.35
N GLU A 190 3.07 -7.39 9.08
CA GLU A 190 3.77 -8.57 8.57
C GLU A 190 3.03 -9.13 7.34
N GLY A 191 3.80 -9.38 6.27
CA GLY A 191 3.29 -9.89 5.01
C GLY A 191 2.44 -8.90 4.18
N ILE A 192 2.23 -7.67 4.68
CA ILE A 192 1.54 -6.59 3.97
C ILE A 192 2.49 -5.44 3.67
N GLY A 193 3.39 -5.11 4.60
CA GLY A 193 4.24 -3.94 4.52
C GLY A 193 3.60 -2.71 5.17
N VAL A 194 3.77 -1.55 4.54
CA VAL A 194 3.25 -0.28 5.03
C VAL A 194 1.85 0.00 4.48
N ASP A 195 0.94 0.45 5.35
CA ASP A 195 -0.36 1.01 4.99
C ASP A 195 -0.41 2.47 5.45
N CYS A 196 -0.20 3.39 4.52
CA CYS A 196 -0.12 4.83 4.74
C CYS A 196 -0.53 5.61 3.49
N ASN A 197 -0.55 6.93 3.60
CA ASN A 197 -0.82 7.85 2.49
C ASN A 197 0.45 8.30 1.74
N PHE A 198 1.66 7.90 2.18
CA PHE A 198 2.92 8.48 1.72
C PHE A 198 4.00 7.46 1.35
N GLY A 199 3.62 6.24 1.01
CA GLY A 199 4.59 5.24 0.65
C GLY A 199 3.97 4.02 -0.01
N ASP A 200 4.81 3.24 -0.64
CA ASP A 200 4.45 1.94 -1.20
C ASP A 200 5.39 0.84 -0.65
N LEU A 201 5.25 -0.36 -1.19
CA LEU A 201 6.03 -1.52 -0.78
C LEU A 201 7.55 -1.28 -0.84
N LEU A 202 8.01 -0.55 -1.85
CA LEU A 202 9.43 -0.32 -2.14
C LEU A 202 9.95 0.98 -1.50
N VAL A 203 9.04 1.92 -1.22
CA VAL A 203 9.34 3.19 -0.54
C VAL A 203 8.37 3.32 0.64
N PRO A 204 8.62 2.60 1.74
CA PRO A 204 7.66 2.47 2.85
C PRO A 204 7.26 3.78 3.50
N TYR A 205 8.07 4.80 3.35
CA TYR A 205 7.80 6.13 3.85
C TYR A 205 8.52 7.18 3.00
N ARG A 206 7.78 8.16 2.50
CA ARG A 206 8.36 9.29 1.75
C ARG A 206 8.38 10.54 2.60
N ASN A 207 9.49 11.27 2.55
CA ASN A 207 9.57 12.58 3.18
C ASN A 207 8.73 13.59 2.38
N TYR A 208 7.72 14.13 3.04
CA TYR A 208 6.81 15.12 2.51
C TYR A 208 7.49 16.43 2.06
N TYR A 209 8.63 16.78 2.66
CA TYR A 209 9.28 18.09 2.44
C TYR A 209 10.11 18.21 1.14
N THR A 210 10.30 17.16 0.39
CA THR A 210 11.12 17.23 -0.84
C THR A 210 10.31 17.56 -2.11
N GLY A 211 9.03 17.90 -2.01
CA GLY A 211 8.23 18.66 -2.98
C GLY A 211 7.93 18.03 -4.34
N THR A 212 8.63 17.00 -4.79
CA THR A 212 8.56 16.55 -6.18
C THR A 212 8.25 15.06 -6.35
N ASN A 213 8.07 14.31 -5.27
CA ASN A 213 7.86 12.87 -5.37
C ASN A 213 6.37 12.51 -5.41
N PRO A 214 5.92 11.66 -6.35
CA PRO A 214 4.56 11.16 -6.35
C PRO A 214 4.27 10.44 -5.03
N MET A 215 3.12 10.69 -4.46
CA MET A 215 2.65 9.98 -3.28
C MET A 215 1.95 8.70 -3.69
N ALA A 216 1.98 7.71 -2.84
CA ALA A 216 1.27 6.46 -3.01
C ALA A 216 0.61 6.04 -1.69
N GLY A 217 -0.54 5.40 -1.78
CA GLY A 217 -1.22 4.80 -0.64
C GLY A 217 -1.74 3.42 -1.00
N LEU A 218 -1.61 2.49 -0.04
CA LEU A 218 -2.05 1.12 -0.23
C LEU A 218 -3.56 1.07 -0.42
N ALA A 219 -3.99 0.49 -1.54
CA ALA A 219 -5.40 0.23 -1.82
C ALA A 219 -5.80 -1.18 -1.36
N ALA A 220 -5.11 -2.21 -1.85
CA ALA A 220 -5.49 -3.58 -1.58
C ALA A 220 -4.29 -4.52 -1.62
N VAL A 221 -4.40 -5.65 -0.93
CA VAL A 221 -3.51 -6.79 -1.11
C VAL A 221 -4.32 -8.01 -1.48
N TYR A 222 -3.88 -8.70 -2.53
CA TYR A 222 -4.48 -9.93 -3.01
C TYR A 222 -3.48 -11.08 -2.84
N GLU A 223 -3.94 -12.22 -2.35
CA GLU A 223 -3.17 -13.47 -2.30
C GLU A 223 -3.84 -14.50 -3.21
N ASN A 224 -3.10 -15.00 -4.21
CA ASN A 224 -3.64 -15.93 -5.22
C ASN A 224 -4.93 -15.44 -5.91
N GLY A 225 -5.05 -14.12 -6.09
CA GLY A 225 -6.20 -13.46 -6.70
C GLY A 225 -7.36 -13.15 -5.74
N GLU A 226 -7.30 -13.57 -4.48
CA GLU A 226 -8.30 -13.26 -3.47
C GLU A 226 -7.91 -12.02 -2.68
N LEU A 227 -8.85 -11.10 -2.46
CA LEU A 227 -8.66 -9.89 -1.64
C LEU A 227 -8.51 -10.30 -0.17
N VAL A 228 -7.32 -10.05 0.41
CA VAL A 228 -7.01 -10.39 1.80
C VAL A 228 -6.89 -9.17 2.71
N TYR A 229 -6.59 -7.99 2.16
CA TYR A 229 -6.44 -6.76 2.94
C TYR A 229 -6.94 -5.53 2.15
N LYS A 230 -7.71 -4.67 2.83
CA LYS A 230 -8.13 -3.36 2.33
C LYS A 230 -7.29 -2.28 3.01
N GLY A 231 -6.50 -1.58 2.22
CA GLY A 231 -5.66 -0.47 2.69
C GLY A 231 -6.40 0.86 2.77
N CYS A 232 -5.68 1.92 3.17
CA CYS A 232 -6.23 3.27 3.36
C CYS A 232 -6.83 3.88 2.08
N LYS A 233 -6.39 3.45 0.89
CA LYS A 233 -6.87 3.96 -0.41
C LYS A 233 -7.80 2.97 -1.15
N TYR A 234 -8.32 1.96 -0.46
CA TYR A 234 -9.19 0.97 -1.11
C TYR A 234 -10.38 1.59 -1.84
N ASN A 235 -11.14 2.44 -1.17
CA ASN A 235 -12.33 3.05 -1.78
C ASN A 235 -11.96 3.93 -2.99
N ARG A 236 -10.85 4.68 -2.92
CA ARG A 236 -10.38 5.47 -4.05
C ARG A 236 -9.97 4.60 -5.24
N ALA A 237 -9.32 3.46 -5.01
CA ALA A 237 -8.99 2.51 -6.07
C ALA A 237 -10.24 1.94 -6.75
N GLN A 238 -11.31 1.65 -5.98
CA GLN A 238 -12.59 1.22 -6.56
C GLN A 238 -13.21 2.33 -7.40
N SER A 239 -13.21 3.57 -6.91
CA SER A 239 -13.68 4.73 -7.65
C SER A 239 -12.96 4.89 -9.00
N LEU A 240 -11.63 4.80 -9.03
CA LEU A 240 -10.84 4.86 -10.27
C LEU A 240 -11.19 3.73 -11.24
N LYS A 241 -11.63 2.58 -10.72
CA LYS A 241 -12.18 1.47 -11.52
C LYS A 241 -13.64 1.65 -11.89
N LYS A 242 -14.27 2.77 -11.49
CA LYS A 242 -15.69 3.10 -11.69
C LYS A 242 -16.66 2.23 -10.87
N ASP A 243 -16.15 1.48 -9.91
CA ASP A 243 -16.90 0.66 -8.94
C ASP A 243 -17.04 1.49 -7.65
N VAL A 244 -17.97 2.41 -7.62
CA VAL A 244 -18.11 3.43 -6.56
C VAL A 244 -18.71 2.85 -5.28
N ASP A 245 -19.58 1.85 -5.39
CA ASP A 245 -20.19 1.20 -4.23
C ASP A 245 -19.33 0.03 -3.68
N GLY A 246 -18.29 -0.38 -4.43
CA GLY A 246 -17.29 -1.37 -3.99
C GLY A 246 -17.80 -2.81 -4.01
N ASP A 247 -18.80 -3.12 -4.84
CA ASP A 247 -19.38 -4.46 -4.97
C ASP A 247 -18.59 -5.37 -5.93
N GLY A 248 -17.60 -4.81 -6.64
CA GLY A 248 -16.76 -5.51 -7.62
C GLY A 248 -17.29 -5.47 -9.05
N CYS A 249 -18.36 -4.74 -9.33
CA CYS A 249 -18.99 -4.64 -10.64
C CYS A 249 -19.33 -3.20 -10.99
N VAL A 250 -19.04 -2.77 -12.21
CA VAL A 250 -19.46 -1.45 -12.71
C VAL A 250 -20.88 -1.52 -13.24
N THR A 251 -21.84 -0.96 -12.52
CA THR A 251 -23.27 -1.09 -12.79
C THR A 251 -24.05 0.23 -12.62
N ALA A 252 -25.37 0.19 -12.83
CA ALA A 252 -26.25 1.33 -12.54
C ALA A 252 -26.32 1.68 -11.03
N ALA A 253 -25.84 0.81 -10.14
CA ALA A 253 -25.75 1.10 -8.70
C ALA A 253 -24.72 2.20 -8.45
N ASP A 254 -23.58 2.15 -9.16
CA ASP A 254 -22.53 3.17 -9.07
C ASP A 254 -23.01 4.53 -9.55
N VAL A 255 -23.74 4.56 -10.68
CA VAL A 255 -24.42 5.77 -11.15
C VAL A 255 -25.36 6.32 -10.08
N THR A 256 -26.12 5.44 -9.41
CA THR A 256 -27.07 5.82 -8.37
C THR A 256 -26.34 6.38 -7.15
N ALA A 257 -25.17 5.82 -6.80
CA ALA A 257 -24.34 6.31 -5.70
C ALA A 257 -23.91 7.76 -5.93
N ILE A 258 -23.41 8.09 -7.14
CA ILE A 258 -23.04 9.47 -7.49
C ILE A 258 -24.27 10.40 -7.53
N TYR A 259 -25.39 9.95 -8.07
CA TYR A 259 -26.63 10.73 -8.05
C TYR A 259 -27.08 11.09 -6.64
N ASN A 260 -27.06 10.12 -5.73
CA ASN A 260 -27.41 10.33 -4.33
C ASN A 260 -26.45 11.32 -3.65
N TYR A 261 -25.17 11.25 -3.98
CA TYR A 261 -24.19 12.19 -3.49
C TYR A 261 -24.53 13.62 -3.97
N LEU A 262 -24.73 13.83 -5.27
CA LEU A 262 -25.02 15.13 -5.86
C LEU A 262 -26.35 15.74 -5.36
N LEU A 263 -27.33 14.91 -5.00
CA LEU A 263 -28.60 15.38 -4.45
C LEU A 263 -28.52 15.83 -2.99
N ASN A 264 -27.58 15.31 -2.23
CA ASN A 264 -27.49 15.51 -0.79
C ASN A 264 -26.33 16.44 -0.36
N ASN A 265 -25.44 16.81 -1.26
CA ASN A 265 -24.26 17.62 -0.99
C ASN A 265 -24.25 18.89 -1.83
N THR A 266 -23.51 19.89 -1.41
CA THR A 266 -23.30 21.15 -2.13
C THR A 266 -22.03 21.07 -2.96
N GLU A 267 -21.84 22.02 -3.89
CA GLU A 267 -20.61 22.09 -4.72
C GLU A 267 -19.32 22.23 -3.91
N ASP A 268 -19.41 22.65 -2.63
CA ASP A 268 -18.27 22.81 -1.73
C ASP A 268 -17.91 21.49 -0.99
N ASP A 269 -18.74 20.46 -1.10
CA ASP A 269 -18.54 19.17 -0.42
C ASP A 269 -17.85 18.18 -1.35
N TYR A 270 -16.53 18.30 -1.55
CA TYR A 270 -15.77 17.36 -2.37
C TYR A 270 -15.52 16.03 -1.64
N ASN A 271 -15.76 14.92 -2.35
CA ASN A 271 -15.39 13.58 -1.88
C ASN A 271 -14.80 12.77 -3.04
N GLU A 272 -13.52 12.44 -2.91
CA GLU A 272 -12.71 11.72 -3.91
C GLU A 272 -13.29 10.38 -4.37
N ILE A 273 -14.20 9.75 -3.58
CA ILE A 273 -14.82 8.47 -3.94
C ILE A 273 -15.79 8.63 -5.11
N TYR A 274 -16.45 9.79 -5.23
CA TYR A 274 -17.44 10.06 -6.29
C TYR A 274 -16.85 10.77 -7.51
N ASP A 275 -15.63 11.28 -7.41
CA ASP A 275 -14.85 11.84 -8.52
C ASP A 275 -14.18 10.72 -9.31
N VAL A 276 -14.92 10.07 -10.20
CA VAL A 276 -14.43 8.88 -10.93
C VAL A 276 -13.66 9.24 -12.21
N ASN A 277 -13.75 10.47 -12.67
CA ASN A 277 -12.99 10.97 -13.82
C ASN A 277 -11.69 11.68 -13.41
N GLY A 278 -11.54 12.03 -12.11
CA GLY A 278 -10.34 12.59 -11.54
C GLY A 278 -10.13 14.07 -11.81
N ASP A 279 -11.18 14.85 -12.10
CA ASP A 279 -11.09 16.28 -12.39
C ASP A 279 -11.23 17.20 -11.17
N ILE A 280 -11.19 16.60 -9.95
CA ILE A 280 -11.31 17.26 -8.63
C ILE A 280 -12.72 17.87 -8.42
N GLN A 281 -13.71 17.42 -9.17
CA GLN A 281 -15.09 17.83 -9.03
C GLN A 281 -15.97 16.59 -9.07
N VAL A 282 -17.08 16.61 -8.33
CA VAL A 282 -18.12 15.58 -8.46
C VAL A 282 -19.29 16.18 -9.21
N THR A 283 -19.47 15.76 -10.43
CA THR A 283 -20.47 16.33 -11.35
C THR A 283 -21.19 15.24 -12.17
N SER A 284 -22.04 15.63 -13.10
CA SER A 284 -22.61 14.72 -14.07
C SER A 284 -21.59 14.11 -15.05
N ALA A 285 -20.36 14.66 -15.12
CA ALA A 285 -19.27 14.08 -15.90
C ALA A 285 -18.84 12.72 -15.36
N ASP A 286 -18.85 12.56 -14.02
CA ASP A 286 -18.54 11.28 -13.34
C ASP A 286 -19.57 10.22 -13.66
N ILE A 287 -20.85 10.58 -13.69
CA ILE A 287 -21.93 9.70 -14.14
C ILE A 287 -21.71 9.25 -15.58
N THR A 288 -21.30 10.20 -16.45
CA THR A 288 -21.00 9.90 -17.85
C THR A 288 -19.80 8.94 -17.97
N ALA A 289 -18.76 9.10 -17.14
CA ALA A 289 -17.61 8.22 -17.12
C ALA A 289 -17.99 6.77 -16.78
N ILE A 290 -18.92 6.55 -15.85
CA ILE A 290 -19.44 5.20 -15.55
C ILE A 290 -20.25 4.65 -16.72
N TYR A 291 -21.11 5.46 -17.32
CA TYR A 291 -21.91 5.00 -18.48
C TYR A 291 -21.04 4.60 -19.66
N ASN A 292 -19.96 5.31 -19.96
CA ASN A 292 -19.02 4.96 -21.03
C ASN A 292 -18.43 3.56 -20.81
N VAL A 293 -18.02 3.25 -19.57
CA VAL A 293 -17.53 1.90 -19.23
C VAL A 293 -18.62 0.84 -19.40
N MET A 294 -19.84 1.10 -18.92
CA MET A 294 -20.98 0.16 -19.06
C MET A 294 -21.35 -0.09 -20.53
N LEU A 295 -21.20 0.90 -21.39
CA LEU A 295 -21.48 0.79 -22.83
C LEU A 295 -20.31 0.21 -23.64
N GLY A 296 -19.17 0.00 -23.01
CA GLY A 296 -17.94 -0.44 -23.67
C GLY A 296 -17.35 0.64 -24.58
N GLU A 297 -17.66 1.90 -24.36
CA GLU A 297 -17.04 3.04 -25.01
C GLU A 297 -15.70 3.30 -24.29
N GLN A 298 -14.59 3.14 -25.04
CA GLN A 298 -13.22 3.41 -24.61
C GLN A 298 -12.77 4.80 -25.01
#